data_3d25132b66349bd325a9c9eff4bc304d
#
_entry.id   3d25132b66349bd325a9c9eff4bc304d
#
_cell.length_a   1.000
_cell.length_b   1.000
_cell.length_c   1.000
_cell.angle_alpha   90.00
_cell.angle_beta   90.00
_cell.angle_gamma   90.00
#
_symmetry.space_group_name_H-M   'P 1'
#
loop_
_entity.id
_entity.type
_entity.pdbx_description
1 polymer ?
#
loop_
_entity_poly.entity_id
_entity_poly.type
_entity_poly.pdbx_seq_one_letter_code
_entity_poly.pdbx_strand_id
1 'polypeptide(L)'
;MDKKRILTGDRPTGKLHLGHYLGSLRNRVQLQGDYDCFFIIADLHLLTTRPQKARVAQVARNVRGMVLDYLAAGIDPETSTIFVQSAVPGTYELNLLFEMLVSVPRLERVPSLKEMARDANLEVLPFGLLGYPVLQAADILLPKANLVPVGKDNESHVELTREIARRFNRLYDEVFPIPDVLSEGPVLVGTDGQAKMSKSLDNAIFLSDDEETVNHKVMGMYTDPQRVRADIPGQVEGNPVFIYHDAFNADLEQVQDLKARYRQGKVGDVEVKLKLARAINDFLAPMRERRISYEARPGLVDDIIVEGTRRMQGVARDTMENVYDAMGLYGPQMLRAHKLPLSSAELPSLTYC
;
A
#
# COMPACT_ATOMS: atom_id res chain seq x y z
N MET A 1 4.99 15.20 -23.54
CA MET A 1 5.80 14.18 -22.86
C MET A 1 4.87 13.33 -22.04
N ASP A 2 4.99 12.02 -22.12
CA ASP A 2 4.18 11.14 -21.29
C ASP A 2 4.54 11.36 -19.82
N LYS A 3 3.51 11.33 -18.95
CA LYS A 3 3.72 11.46 -17.50
C LYS A 3 4.58 10.27 -17.02
N LYS A 4 5.50 10.54 -16.09
CA LYS A 4 6.22 9.48 -15.40
C LYS A 4 5.24 8.62 -14.61
N ARG A 5 5.50 7.31 -14.53
CA ARG A 5 4.65 6.36 -13.82
C ARG A 5 5.06 6.16 -12.39
N ILE A 6 4.06 6.07 -11.53
CA ILE A 6 4.20 5.70 -10.12
C ILE A 6 3.50 4.37 -9.87
N LEU A 7 4.14 3.48 -9.11
CA LEU A 7 3.47 2.34 -8.49
C LEU A 7 3.57 2.45 -6.97
N THR A 8 2.44 2.32 -6.30
CA THR A 8 2.34 2.10 -4.85
C THR A 8 1.03 1.40 -4.53
N GLY A 9 0.89 0.86 -3.33
CA GLY A 9 -0.35 0.20 -2.92
C GLY A 9 -0.23 -0.48 -1.56
N ASP A 10 -1.28 -1.21 -1.19
CA ASP A 10 -1.39 -1.84 0.12
C ASP A 10 -1.89 -3.28 0.02
N ARG A 11 -1.52 -4.09 1.02
CA ARG A 11 -2.11 -5.43 1.21
C ARG A 11 -3.53 -5.29 1.77
N PRO A 12 -4.54 -6.01 1.24
CA PRO A 12 -5.93 -5.87 1.65
C PRO A 12 -6.19 -6.55 3.01
N THR A 13 -5.60 -5.99 4.06
CA THR A 13 -5.71 -6.49 5.44
C THR A 13 -6.92 -5.96 6.21
N GLY A 14 -7.83 -5.23 5.55
CA GLY A 14 -9.03 -4.60 6.12
C GLY A 14 -8.99 -3.08 6.05
N LYS A 15 -9.86 -2.40 6.81
CA LYS A 15 -10.06 -0.94 6.81
C LYS A 15 -8.74 -0.16 6.95
N LEU A 16 -8.66 1.01 6.31
CA LEU A 16 -7.55 1.94 6.48
C LEU A 16 -7.80 2.90 7.65
N HIS A 17 -6.72 3.36 8.27
CA HIS A 17 -6.77 4.24 9.44
C HIS A 17 -5.96 5.53 9.21
N LEU A 18 -6.07 6.50 10.13
CA LEU A 18 -5.39 7.80 10.04
C LEU A 18 -3.88 7.68 9.81
N GLY A 19 -3.23 6.63 10.35
CA GLY A 19 -1.82 6.35 10.11
C GLY A 19 -1.51 6.00 8.64
N HIS A 20 -2.39 5.27 7.93
CA HIS A 20 -2.25 5.05 6.48
C HIS A 20 -2.47 6.33 5.68
N TYR A 21 -3.42 7.17 6.13
CA TYR A 21 -3.65 8.45 5.47
C TYR A 21 -2.42 9.35 5.54
N LEU A 22 -1.92 9.57 6.75
CA LEU A 22 -0.77 10.46 6.98
C LEU A 22 0.52 9.91 6.38
N GLY A 23 0.72 8.60 6.49
CA GLY A 23 1.91 7.90 6.00
C GLY A 23 1.98 7.83 4.48
N SER A 24 0.86 7.58 3.80
CA SER A 24 0.92 7.32 2.36
C SER A 24 -0.22 7.92 1.53
N LEU A 25 -1.51 7.77 1.93
CA LEU A 25 -2.63 8.17 1.07
C LEU A 25 -2.64 9.66 0.72
N ARG A 26 -2.29 10.52 1.66
CA ARG A 26 -2.18 11.98 1.41
C ARG A 26 -1.23 12.28 0.25
N ASN A 27 -0.07 11.64 0.22
CA ASN A 27 0.89 11.81 -0.87
C ASN A 27 0.35 11.25 -2.19
N ARG A 28 -0.32 10.09 -2.16
CA ARG A 28 -0.95 9.49 -3.36
C ARG A 28 -1.98 10.41 -3.98
N VAL A 29 -2.83 11.04 -3.16
CA VAL A 29 -3.83 12.03 -3.61
C VAL A 29 -3.16 13.24 -4.27
N GLN A 30 -2.03 13.70 -3.75
CA GLN A 30 -1.29 14.82 -4.34
C GLN A 30 -0.60 14.45 -5.65
N LEU A 31 -0.02 13.25 -5.73
CA LEU A 31 0.78 12.80 -6.88
C LEU A 31 -0.06 12.50 -8.13
N GLN A 32 -1.34 12.15 -7.98
CA GLN A 32 -2.20 11.77 -9.12
C GLN A 32 -2.40 12.90 -10.16
N GLY A 33 -2.20 14.16 -9.77
CA GLY A 33 -2.24 15.29 -10.71
C GLY A 33 -1.05 15.34 -11.67
N ASP A 34 0.14 14.94 -11.20
CA ASP A 34 1.41 15.13 -11.90
C ASP A 34 1.93 13.86 -12.58
N TYR A 35 1.49 12.68 -12.11
CA TYR A 35 2.00 11.38 -12.55
C TYR A 35 0.88 10.49 -13.12
N ASP A 36 1.28 9.46 -13.89
CA ASP A 36 0.42 8.33 -14.26
C ASP A 36 0.48 7.30 -13.12
N CYS A 37 -0.54 7.32 -12.26
CA CYS A 37 -0.52 6.59 -10.99
C CYS A 37 -1.18 5.22 -11.11
N PHE A 38 -0.45 4.18 -10.67
CA PHE A 38 -0.91 2.81 -10.53
C PHE A 38 -0.99 2.45 -9.05
N PHE A 39 -2.20 2.19 -8.55
CA PHE A 39 -2.45 1.82 -7.15
C PHE A 39 -2.81 0.34 -7.07
N ILE A 40 -1.85 -0.47 -6.64
CA ILE A 40 -2.01 -1.91 -6.54
C ILE A 40 -2.69 -2.32 -5.24
N ILE A 41 -3.70 -3.17 -5.33
CA ILE A 41 -4.23 -3.92 -4.20
C ILE A 41 -3.49 -5.26 -4.17
N ALA A 42 -2.50 -5.36 -3.30
CA ALA A 42 -1.50 -6.43 -3.28
C ALA A 42 -1.99 -7.68 -2.52
N ASP A 43 -2.97 -8.36 -3.10
CA ASP A 43 -3.62 -9.53 -2.49
C ASP A 43 -2.74 -10.78 -2.49
N LEU A 44 -1.85 -10.97 -3.48
CA LEU A 44 -0.87 -12.07 -3.46
C LEU A 44 0.15 -11.89 -2.34
N HIS A 45 0.62 -10.66 -2.11
CA HIS A 45 1.51 -10.37 -1.00
C HIS A 45 0.90 -10.71 0.37
N LEU A 46 -0.42 -10.62 0.51
CA LEU A 46 -1.11 -11.04 1.72
C LEU A 46 -0.93 -12.54 1.97
N LEU A 47 -0.95 -13.36 0.90
CA LEU A 47 -0.87 -14.82 0.99
C LEU A 47 0.49 -15.32 1.44
N THR A 48 1.57 -14.55 1.26
CA THR A 48 2.93 -14.95 1.67
C THR A 48 3.04 -15.19 3.18
N THR A 49 2.21 -14.53 3.98
CA THR A 49 2.18 -14.67 5.45
C THR A 49 0.86 -15.22 5.97
N ARG A 50 -0.23 -15.21 5.18
CA ARG A 50 -1.60 -15.57 5.61
C ARG A 50 -2.33 -16.43 4.57
N PRO A 51 -1.84 -17.62 4.20
CA PRO A 51 -2.42 -18.47 3.15
C PRO A 51 -3.66 -19.26 3.58
N GLN A 52 -4.11 -19.14 4.85
CA GLN A 52 -5.21 -19.92 5.40
C GLN A 52 -6.53 -19.60 4.70
N LYS A 53 -7.32 -20.61 4.37
CA LYS A 53 -8.62 -20.52 3.67
C LYS A 53 -9.55 -19.46 4.28
N ALA A 54 -9.64 -19.36 5.60
CA ALA A 54 -10.47 -18.39 6.30
C ALA A 54 -10.02 -16.93 6.05
N ARG A 55 -8.72 -16.70 5.83
CA ARG A 55 -8.17 -15.38 5.48
C ARG A 55 -8.39 -15.06 4.02
N VAL A 56 -8.17 -16.04 3.15
CA VAL A 56 -8.40 -15.89 1.70
C VAL A 56 -9.87 -15.58 1.40
N ALA A 57 -10.79 -16.20 2.11
CA ALA A 57 -12.23 -15.91 1.96
C ALA A 57 -12.64 -14.45 2.27
N GLN A 58 -11.80 -13.72 3.00
CA GLN A 58 -12.04 -12.31 3.33
C GLN A 58 -11.41 -11.33 2.33
N VAL A 59 -10.52 -11.82 1.45
CA VAL A 59 -9.74 -10.95 0.55
C VAL A 59 -10.63 -10.09 -0.32
N ALA A 60 -11.60 -10.66 -1.01
CA ALA A 60 -12.49 -9.91 -1.91
C ALA A 60 -13.25 -8.78 -1.18
N ARG A 61 -13.75 -9.04 0.03
CA ARG A 61 -14.39 -8.01 0.86
C ARG A 61 -13.42 -6.93 1.28
N ASN A 62 -12.20 -7.31 1.66
CA ASN A 62 -11.16 -6.35 2.07
C ASN A 62 -10.67 -5.50 0.90
N VAL A 63 -10.54 -6.08 -0.29
CA VAL A 63 -10.22 -5.35 -1.54
C VAL A 63 -11.25 -4.25 -1.78
N ARG A 64 -12.54 -4.60 -1.80
CA ARG A 64 -13.61 -3.63 -2.02
C ARG A 64 -13.63 -2.53 -0.95
N GLY A 65 -13.48 -2.91 0.33
CA GLY A 65 -13.42 -1.95 1.44
C GLY A 65 -12.23 -1.00 1.34
N MET A 66 -11.07 -1.49 0.92
CA MET A 66 -9.86 -0.70 0.73
C MET A 66 -10.00 0.28 -0.44
N VAL A 67 -10.58 -0.15 -1.56
CA VAL A 67 -10.86 0.74 -2.69
C VAL A 67 -11.83 1.84 -2.28
N LEU A 68 -12.87 1.52 -1.50
CA LEU A 68 -13.75 2.54 -0.92
C LEU A 68 -12.99 3.54 -0.04
N ASP A 69 -12.04 3.09 0.77
CA ASP A 69 -11.20 3.97 1.58
C ASP A 69 -10.29 4.86 0.70
N TYR A 70 -9.75 4.33 -0.41
CA TYR A 70 -8.97 5.12 -1.38
C TYR A 70 -9.81 6.22 -2.02
N LEU A 71 -11.00 5.87 -2.53
CA LEU A 71 -11.93 6.81 -3.15
C LEU A 71 -12.42 7.86 -2.14
N ALA A 72 -12.72 7.44 -0.92
CA ALA A 72 -13.10 8.34 0.17
C ALA A 72 -11.97 9.31 0.53
N ALA A 73 -10.72 8.85 0.54
CA ALA A 73 -9.56 9.70 0.79
C ALA A 73 -9.27 10.71 -0.34
N GLY A 74 -9.84 10.51 -1.54
CA GLY A 74 -9.71 11.43 -2.68
C GLY A 74 -8.87 10.90 -3.83
N ILE A 75 -8.60 9.59 -3.89
CA ILE A 75 -8.08 8.97 -5.11
C ILE A 75 -9.16 9.03 -6.19
N ASP A 76 -8.81 9.61 -7.34
CA ASP A 76 -9.68 9.75 -8.48
C ASP A 76 -9.47 8.58 -9.46
N PRO A 77 -10.46 7.71 -9.67
CA PRO A 77 -10.35 6.55 -10.56
C PRO A 77 -10.29 6.92 -12.05
N GLU A 78 -10.69 8.15 -12.43
CA GLU A 78 -10.59 8.62 -13.81
C GLU A 78 -9.15 8.96 -14.20
N THR A 79 -8.36 9.41 -13.22
CA THR A 79 -6.96 9.83 -13.44
C THR A 79 -5.94 8.80 -12.97
N SER A 80 -6.35 7.87 -12.12
CA SER A 80 -5.48 6.85 -11.52
C SER A 80 -5.98 5.44 -11.82
N THR A 81 -5.06 4.49 -11.92
CA THR A 81 -5.37 3.08 -12.15
C THR A 81 -5.36 2.32 -10.84
N ILE A 82 -6.54 1.92 -10.33
CA ILE A 82 -6.67 1.06 -9.15
C ILE A 82 -6.89 -0.37 -9.65
N PHE A 83 -6.02 -1.32 -9.29
CA PHE A 83 -6.08 -2.68 -9.81
C PHE A 83 -5.77 -3.74 -8.77
N VAL A 84 -6.26 -4.97 -8.99
CA VAL A 84 -6.00 -6.13 -8.13
C VAL A 84 -4.83 -6.94 -8.70
N GLN A 85 -3.83 -7.18 -7.88
CA GLN A 85 -2.58 -7.85 -8.27
C GLN A 85 -2.83 -9.24 -8.87
N SER A 86 -3.62 -10.07 -8.18
CA SER A 86 -3.88 -11.45 -8.61
C SER A 86 -4.62 -11.58 -9.95
N ALA A 87 -5.27 -10.51 -10.40
CA ALA A 87 -5.98 -10.48 -11.68
C ALA A 87 -5.10 -10.05 -12.86
N VAL A 88 -3.80 -9.82 -12.64
CA VAL A 88 -2.83 -9.42 -13.70
C VAL A 88 -1.85 -10.58 -13.97
N PRO A 89 -2.09 -11.44 -14.99
CA PRO A 89 -1.23 -12.61 -15.26
C PRO A 89 0.24 -12.29 -15.47
N GLY A 90 0.55 -11.16 -16.12
CA GLY A 90 1.94 -10.73 -16.32
C GLY A 90 2.76 -10.58 -15.03
N THR A 91 2.12 -10.38 -13.89
CA THR A 91 2.81 -10.38 -12.59
C THR A 91 3.44 -11.73 -12.27
N TYR A 92 2.71 -12.83 -12.52
CA TYR A 92 3.21 -14.19 -12.29
C TYR A 92 4.34 -14.55 -13.25
N GLU A 93 4.17 -14.21 -14.53
CA GLU A 93 5.13 -14.46 -15.58
C GLU A 93 6.45 -13.72 -15.32
N LEU A 94 6.36 -12.42 -15.02
CA LEU A 94 7.53 -11.59 -14.75
C LEU A 94 8.23 -11.99 -13.44
N ASN A 95 7.46 -12.32 -12.39
CA ASN A 95 8.02 -12.82 -11.14
C ASN A 95 8.86 -14.07 -11.37
N LEU A 96 8.35 -15.05 -12.11
CA LEU A 96 9.09 -16.29 -12.42
C LEU A 96 10.41 -16.00 -13.15
N LEU A 97 10.40 -15.09 -14.14
CA LEU A 97 11.60 -14.71 -14.87
C LEU A 97 12.62 -13.98 -13.96
N PHE A 98 12.16 -13.16 -13.05
CA PHE A 98 13.02 -12.44 -12.10
C PHE A 98 13.61 -13.35 -11.01
N GLU A 99 12.90 -14.40 -10.59
CA GLU A 99 13.43 -15.42 -9.67
C GLU A 99 14.71 -16.06 -10.22
N MET A 100 14.86 -16.18 -11.54
CA MET A 100 16.08 -16.70 -12.18
C MET A 100 17.26 -15.71 -12.14
N LEU A 101 16.99 -14.45 -11.80
CA LEU A 101 18.01 -13.39 -11.76
C LEU A 101 18.53 -13.10 -10.34
N VAL A 102 17.93 -13.68 -9.30
CA VAL A 102 18.27 -13.37 -7.90
C VAL A 102 18.69 -14.62 -7.15
N SER A 103 19.80 -14.53 -6.42
CA SER A 103 20.27 -15.66 -5.61
C SER A 103 19.59 -15.68 -4.22
N VAL A 104 19.36 -16.88 -3.66
CA VAL A 104 18.83 -17.08 -2.32
C VAL A 104 19.60 -16.30 -1.26
N PRO A 105 20.97 -16.34 -1.20
CA PRO A 105 21.70 -15.54 -0.21
C PRO A 105 21.50 -14.02 -0.33
N ARG A 106 21.13 -13.51 -1.52
CA ARG A 106 20.79 -12.10 -1.69
C ARG A 106 19.43 -11.77 -1.05
N LEU A 107 18.44 -12.66 -1.20
CA LEU A 107 17.11 -12.50 -0.59
C LEU A 107 17.19 -12.60 0.93
N GLU A 108 17.93 -13.53 1.50
CA GLU A 108 18.11 -13.71 2.94
C GLU A 108 18.70 -12.47 3.65
N ARG A 109 19.39 -11.60 2.90
CA ARG A 109 19.92 -10.33 3.39
C ARG A 109 18.92 -9.17 3.38
N VAL A 110 17.68 -9.37 2.91
CA VAL A 110 16.64 -8.36 2.97
C VAL A 110 16.11 -8.28 4.41
N PRO A 111 16.30 -7.15 5.13
CA PRO A 111 16.04 -7.09 6.58
C PRO A 111 14.59 -7.36 6.97
N SER A 112 13.66 -6.82 6.19
CA SER A 112 12.21 -6.90 6.45
C SER A 112 11.65 -8.33 6.43
N LEU A 113 12.28 -9.29 5.72
CA LEU A 113 11.79 -10.67 5.66
C LEU A 113 11.79 -11.36 7.02
N LYS A 114 12.83 -11.11 7.83
CA LYS A 114 12.93 -11.67 9.20
C LYS A 114 11.89 -11.06 10.13
N GLU A 115 11.64 -9.76 9.99
CA GLU A 115 10.61 -9.06 10.75
C GLU A 115 9.22 -9.58 10.37
N MET A 116 8.92 -9.70 9.09
CA MET A 116 7.66 -10.23 8.59
C MET A 116 7.40 -11.67 9.04
N ALA A 117 8.41 -12.53 9.06
CA ALA A 117 8.30 -13.89 9.56
C ALA A 117 7.97 -13.92 11.06
N ARG A 118 8.66 -13.09 11.84
CA ARG A 118 8.42 -12.95 13.29
C ARG A 118 7.01 -12.42 13.58
N ASP A 119 6.58 -11.36 12.89
CA ASP A 119 5.26 -10.75 13.07
C ASP A 119 4.11 -11.67 12.66
N ALA A 120 4.40 -12.61 11.73
CA ALA A 120 3.46 -13.64 11.31
C ALA A 120 3.54 -14.92 12.17
N ASN A 121 4.41 -14.98 13.20
CA ASN A 121 4.71 -16.14 14.04
C ASN A 121 5.08 -17.40 13.23
N LEU A 122 5.92 -17.23 12.19
CA LEU A 122 6.37 -18.33 11.34
C LEU A 122 7.70 -18.90 11.89
N GLU A 123 7.70 -20.19 12.22
CA GLU A 123 8.90 -20.93 12.67
C GLU A 123 9.90 -21.15 11.52
N VAL A 124 9.37 -21.36 10.32
CA VAL A 124 10.15 -21.60 9.10
C VAL A 124 9.77 -20.56 8.05
N LEU A 125 10.76 -20.02 7.35
CA LEU A 125 10.55 -19.05 6.28
C LEU A 125 9.99 -19.75 5.03
N PRO A 126 8.71 -19.54 4.65
CA PRO A 126 8.16 -20.13 3.43
C PRO A 126 8.84 -19.52 2.18
N PHE A 127 8.94 -20.31 1.10
CA PHE A 127 9.48 -19.85 -0.17
C PHE A 127 8.78 -18.60 -0.70
N GLY A 128 7.44 -18.55 -0.61
CA GLY A 128 6.66 -17.36 -1.00
C GLY A 128 7.01 -16.10 -0.22
N LEU A 129 7.38 -16.22 1.07
CA LEU A 129 7.85 -15.08 1.86
C LEU A 129 9.30 -14.71 1.52
N LEU A 130 10.17 -15.70 1.26
CA LEU A 130 11.53 -15.45 0.76
C LEU A 130 11.50 -14.72 -0.59
N GLY A 131 10.59 -15.11 -1.49
CA GLY A 131 10.39 -14.50 -2.81
C GLY A 131 9.62 -13.18 -2.80
N TYR A 132 9.10 -12.73 -1.65
CA TYR A 132 8.31 -11.50 -1.54
C TYR A 132 8.95 -10.27 -2.22
N PRO A 133 10.26 -9.98 -2.06
CA PRO A 133 10.87 -8.82 -2.70
C PRO A 133 10.97 -8.96 -4.24
N VAL A 134 11.01 -10.18 -4.76
CA VAL A 134 11.02 -10.45 -6.22
C VAL A 134 9.63 -10.21 -6.81
N LEU A 135 8.59 -10.67 -6.12
CA LEU A 135 7.20 -10.39 -6.49
C LEU A 135 6.93 -8.87 -6.50
N GLN A 136 7.43 -8.14 -5.50
CA GLN A 136 7.32 -6.68 -5.47
C GLN A 136 8.11 -6.03 -6.62
N ALA A 137 9.26 -6.56 -7.00
CA ALA A 137 9.99 -6.08 -8.17
C ALA A 137 9.20 -6.30 -9.47
N ALA A 138 8.50 -7.44 -9.60
CA ALA A 138 7.59 -7.66 -10.72
C ALA A 138 6.45 -6.65 -10.75
N ASP A 139 5.81 -6.36 -9.59
CA ASP A 139 4.76 -5.34 -9.50
C ASP A 139 5.24 -3.96 -9.98
N ILE A 140 6.45 -3.55 -9.56
CA ILE A 140 7.02 -2.23 -9.87
C ILE A 140 7.41 -2.13 -11.34
N LEU A 141 8.06 -3.18 -11.88
CA LEU A 141 8.63 -3.14 -13.22
C LEU A 141 7.60 -3.47 -14.31
N LEU A 142 6.52 -4.17 -13.98
CA LEU A 142 5.49 -4.51 -14.96
C LEU A 142 4.79 -3.27 -15.54
N PRO A 143 4.36 -2.25 -14.76
CA PRO A 143 3.89 -0.98 -15.30
C PRO A 143 5.04 -0.05 -15.77
N LYS A 144 6.30 -0.48 -15.69
CA LYS A 144 7.49 0.34 -15.95
C LYS A 144 7.50 1.61 -15.07
N ALA A 145 7.27 1.46 -13.77
CA ALA A 145 7.23 2.57 -12.84
C ALA A 145 8.61 3.26 -12.74
N ASN A 146 8.59 4.59 -12.76
CA ASN A 146 9.78 5.43 -12.60
C ASN A 146 10.00 5.82 -11.14
N LEU A 147 8.93 5.82 -10.33
CA LEU A 147 8.94 6.31 -8.96
C LEU A 147 8.08 5.40 -8.08
N VAL A 148 8.58 5.07 -6.90
CA VAL A 148 7.92 4.20 -5.95
C VAL A 148 7.84 4.88 -4.58
N PRO A 149 6.66 5.41 -4.19
CA PRO A 149 6.42 5.88 -2.84
C PRO A 149 6.44 4.72 -1.85
N VAL A 150 7.37 4.75 -0.92
CA VAL A 150 7.52 3.70 0.12
C VAL A 150 8.02 4.28 1.43
N GLY A 151 7.65 3.63 2.54
CA GLY A 151 8.27 3.83 3.84
C GLY A 151 9.72 3.30 3.87
N LYS A 152 10.50 3.79 4.82
CA LYS A 152 11.92 3.41 5.00
C LYS A 152 12.16 1.90 5.13
N ASP A 153 11.21 1.18 5.69
CA ASP A 153 11.23 -0.28 5.84
C ASP A 153 11.21 -1.03 4.49
N ASN A 154 10.68 -0.42 3.44
CA ASN A 154 10.58 -0.98 2.11
C ASN A 154 11.64 -0.47 1.10
N GLU A 155 12.50 0.47 1.47
CA GLU A 155 13.56 0.99 0.58
C GLU A 155 14.48 -0.14 0.09
N SER A 156 14.79 -1.13 0.94
CA SER A 156 15.61 -2.29 0.56
C SER A 156 14.97 -3.15 -0.55
N HIS A 157 13.65 -3.17 -0.64
CA HIS A 157 12.94 -3.88 -1.70
C HIS A 157 13.03 -3.12 -3.03
N VAL A 158 12.96 -1.79 -3.00
CA VAL A 158 13.15 -0.97 -4.21
C VAL A 158 14.60 -1.06 -4.69
N GLU A 159 15.58 -1.13 -3.80
CA GLU A 159 16.97 -1.35 -4.21
C GLU A 159 17.16 -2.72 -4.87
N LEU A 160 16.53 -3.78 -4.34
CA LEU A 160 16.54 -5.09 -5.02
C LEU A 160 15.85 -5.00 -6.40
N THR A 161 14.76 -4.26 -6.52
CA THR A 161 14.08 -4.00 -7.81
C THR A 161 15.04 -3.35 -8.81
N ARG A 162 15.82 -2.35 -8.37
CA ARG A 162 16.86 -1.68 -9.18
C ARG A 162 17.97 -2.64 -9.61
N GLU A 163 18.40 -3.53 -8.71
CA GLU A 163 19.38 -4.59 -9.03
C GLU A 163 18.85 -5.53 -10.11
N ILE A 164 17.60 -5.97 -10.00
CA ILE A 164 16.92 -6.83 -10.97
C ILE A 164 16.80 -6.12 -12.32
N ALA A 165 16.31 -4.88 -12.34
CA ALA A 165 16.16 -4.11 -13.57
C ALA A 165 17.50 -3.92 -14.30
N ARG A 166 18.57 -3.50 -13.57
CA ARG A 166 19.92 -3.35 -14.16
C ARG A 166 20.45 -4.69 -14.67
N ARG A 167 20.22 -5.78 -13.93
CA ARG A 167 20.68 -7.11 -14.34
C ARG A 167 19.96 -7.60 -15.58
N PHE A 168 18.63 -7.43 -15.65
CA PHE A 168 17.83 -7.77 -16.82
C PHE A 168 18.30 -6.99 -18.06
N ASN A 169 18.34 -5.64 -17.94
CA ASN A 169 18.74 -4.77 -19.05
C ASN A 169 20.15 -5.08 -19.57
N ARG A 170 21.07 -5.48 -18.69
CA ARG A 170 22.44 -5.86 -19.10
C ARG A 170 22.54 -7.23 -19.79
N LEU A 171 21.67 -8.19 -19.38
CA LEU A 171 21.72 -9.57 -19.90
C LEU A 171 21.00 -9.71 -21.24
N TYR A 172 19.95 -8.90 -21.42
CA TYR A 172 19.05 -8.96 -22.58
C TYR A 172 19.09 -7.64 -23.33
N ASP A 173 18.03 -6.82 -23.17
CA ASP A 173 17.91 -5.49 -23.75
C ASP A 173 17.35 -4.50 -22.74
N GLU A 174 17.46 -3.19 -23.02
CA GLU A 174 16.97 -2.11 -22.15
C GLU A 174 15.44 -2.04 -22.17
N VAL A 175 14.77 -2.80 -21.30
CA VAL A 175 13.32 -2.89 -21.19
C VAL A 175 12.78 -2.09 -20.00
N PHE A 176 13.47 -2.12 -18.87
CA PHE A 176 12.97 -1.57 -17.61
C PHE A 176 13.64 -0.24 -17.23
N PRO A 177 12.86 0.76 -16.79
CA PRO A 177 13.44 1.91 -16.10
C PRO A 177 14.07 1.48 -14.78
N ILE A 178 14.99 2.27 -14.26
CA ILE A 178 15.53 2.11 -12.91
C ILE A 178 14.68 2.98 -11.98
N PRO A 179 13.81 2.42 -11.13
CA PRO A 179 12.89 3.20 -10.34
C PRO A 179 13.60 3.97 -9.23
N ASP A 180 13.11 5.18 -8.94
CA ASP A 180 13.54 5.99 -7.80
C ASP A 180 12.58 5.81 -6.62
N VAL A 181 13.10 5.99 -5.40
CA VAL A 181 12.32 6.00 -4.16
C VAL A 181 11.77 7.39 -3.91
N LEU A 182 10.50 7.47 -3.55
CA LEU A 182 9.92 8.64 -2.90
C LEU A 182 9.59 8.28 -1.46
N SER A 183 10.22 8.96 -0.50
CA SER A 183 9.92 8.72 0.92
C SER A 183 8.48 9.09 1.24
N GLU A 184 7.76 8.20 1.90
CA GLU A 184 6.41 8.43 2.40
C GLU A 184 6.43 9.31 3.67
N GLY A 185 5.21 9.69 4.12
CA GLY A 185 5.00 10.54 5.27
C GLY A 185 5.37 9.90 6.61
N PRO A 186 5.23 10.64 7.70
CA PRO A 186 5.60 10.17 9.04
C PRO A 186 4.71 9.02 9.51
N VAL A 187 5.28 8.18 10.36
CA VAL A 187 4.54 7.14 11.08
C VAL A 187 3.73 7.78 12.20
N LEU A 188 2.43 7.52 12.24
CA LEU A 188 1.56 7.99 13.31
C LEU A 188 1.55 6.99 14.47
N VAL A 189 1.76 7.48 15.69
CA VAL A 189 1.61 6.70 16.92
C VAL A 189 0.14 6.32 17.14
N GLY A 190 -0.12 5.18 17.76
CA GLY A 190 -1.48 4.75 18.09
C GLY A 190 -2.14 5.61 19.17
N THR A 191 -3.43 5.42 19.39
CA THR A 191 -4.20 6.14 20.44
C THR A 191 -3.70 5.84 21.85
N ASP A 192 -3.02 4.71 22.04
CA ASP A 192 -2.36 4.27 23.28
C ASP A 192 -1.06 5.04 23.60
N GLY A 193 -0.49 5.73 22.63
CA GLY A 193 0.77 6.47 22.78
C GLY A 193 2.03 5.62 22.90
N GLN A 194 1.95 4.31 22.70
CA GLN A 194 3.07 3.38 22.92
C GLN A 194 3.68 2.87 21.62
N ALA A 195 2.84 2.44 20.71
CA ALA A 195 3.26 1.82 19.46
C ALA A 195 2.72 2.56 18.25
N LYS A 196 3.25 2.22 17.06
CA LYS A 196 2.68 2.62 15.78
C LYS A 196 1.20 2.25 15.72
N MET A 197 0.37 3.14 15.15
CA MET A 197 -1.04 2.85 14.92
C MET A 197 -1.21 1.55 14.12
N SER A 198 -1.99 0.61 14.67
CA SER A 198 -2.18 -0.72 14.10
C SER A 198 -3.56 -1.28 14.42
N LYS A 199 -4.13 -2.00 13.44
CA LYS A 199 -5.41 -2.72 13.60
C LYS A 199 -5.34 -3.82 14.66
N SER A 200 -4.21 -4.50 14.75
CA SER A 200 -4.02 -5.65 15.66
C SER A 200 -3.83 -5.24 17.11
N LEU A 201 -3.50 -3.98 17.38
CA LEU A 201 -3.30 -3.43 18.72
C LEU A 201 -4.52 -2.67 19.24
N ASP A 202 -5.60 -2.62 18.46
CA ASP A 202 -6.83 -1.87 18.78
C ASP A 202 -6.59 -0.38 19.16
N ASN A 203 -5.52 0.19 18.62
CA ASN A 203 -5.08 1.57 18.87
C ASN A 203 -5.28 2.48 17.64
N ALA A 204 -6.26 2.17 16.77
CA ALA A 204 -6.44 2.84 15.50
C ALA A 204 -7.79 3.56 15.38
N ILE A 205 -7.76 4.78 14.81
CA ILE A 205 -8.94 5.49 14.30
C ILE A 205 -9.01 5.22 12.79
N PHE A 206 -10.10 4.58 12.33
CA PHE A 206 -10.29 4.24 10.92
C PHE A 206 -10.87 5.43 10.14
N LEU A 207 -10.56 5.50 8.84
CA LEU A 207 -11.13 6.53 7.95
C LEU A 207 -12.66 6.41 7.83
N SER A 208 -13.19 5.22 8.07
CA SER A 208 -14.62 4.91 8.03
C SER A 208 -15.31 4.95 9.40
N ASP A 209 -14.63 5.37 10.47
CA ASP A 209 -15.27 5.51 11.78
C ASP A 209 -16.28 6.68 11.76
N ASP A 210 -17.43 6.49 12.37
CA ASP A 210 -18.43 7.54 12.58
C ASP A 210 -17.99 8.52 13.69
N GLU A 211 -18.75 9.59 13.86
CA GLU A 211 -18.42 10.64 14.83
C GLU A 211 -18.40 10.12 16.27
N GLU A 212 -19.35 9.26 16.63
CA GLU A 212 -19.45 8.70 17.98
C GLU A 212 -18.26 7.81 18.29
N THR A 213 -17.88 6.95 17.34
CA THR A 213 -16.69 6.08 17.44
C THR A 213 -15.41 6.89 17.57
N VAL A 214 -15.24 7.95 16.76
CA VAL A 214 -14.09 8.85 16.87
C VAL A 214 -14.04 9.53 18.23
N ASN A 215 -15.17 10.08 18.71
CA ASN A 215 -15.26 10.72 20.02
C ASN A 215 -14.86 9.74 21.13
N HIS A 216 -15.40 8.51 21.10
CA HIS A 216 -15.07 7.48 22.08
C HIS A 216 -13.57 7.14 22.07
N LYS A 217 -12.99 6.90 20.90
CA LYS A 217 -11.57 6.56 20.75
C LYS A 217 -10.65 7.70 21.20
N VAL A 218 -10.98 8.94 20.86
CA VAL A 218 -10.19 10.11 21.27
C VAL A 218 -10.28 10.34 22.78
N MET A 219 -11.45 10.19 23.39
CA MET A 219 -11.59 10.29 24.84
C MET A 219 -10.80 9.19 25.57
N GLY A 220 -10.69 7.99 24.97
CA GLY A 220 -9.87 6.88 25.47
C GLY A 220 -8.37 6.98 25.20
N MET A 221 -7.89 8.02 24.48
CA MET A 221 -6.46 8.19 24.19
C MET A 221 -5.62 8.33 25.47
N TYR A 222 -4.32 8.08 25.31
CA TYR A 222 -3.32 8.30 26.36
C TYR A 222 -3.56 9.57 27.15
N THR A 223 -3.43 9.49 28.45
CA THR A 223 -3.42 10.61 29.38
C THR A 223 -2.17 10.48 30.25
N ASP A 224 -1.43 11.55 30.45
CA ASP A 224 -0.21 11.55 31.26
C ASP A 224 -0.52 11.08 32.69
N PRO A 225 0.02 9.93 33.14
CA PRO A 225 -0.26 9.40 34.48
C PRO A 225 0.21 10.32 35.62
N GLN A 226 1.17 11.21 35.36
CA GLN A 226 1.67 12.18 36.34
C GLN A 226 0.72 13.36 36.49
N ARG A 227 -0.21 13.53 35.58
CA ARG A 227 -1.15 14.64 35.53
C ARG A 227 -2.52 14.26 36.10
N VAL A 228 -2.56 14.02 37.39
CA VAL A 228 -3.79 13.62 38.11
C VAL A 228 -4.81 14.75 38.28
N ARG A 229 -4.45 16.02 38.00
CA ARG A 229 -5.32 17.20 38.06
C ARG A 229 -5.00 18.16 36.92
N ALA A 230 -6.00 18.92 36.47
CA ALA A 230 -5.90 19.85 35.35
C ALA A 230 -4.94 21.02 35.59
N ASP A 231 -4.69 21.39 36.85
CA ASP A 231 -3.80 22.47 37.29
C ASP A 231 -2.32 22.04 37.36
N ILE A 232 -2.02 20.78 37.13
CA ILE A 232 -0.63 20.29 37.03
C ILE A 232 -0.12 20.56 35.62
N PRO A 233 1.07 21.19 35.45
CA PRO A 233 1.73 21.33 34.16
C PRO A 233 1.95 19.98 33.48
N GLY A 234 1.64 19.91 32.18
CA GLY A 234 1.79 18.69 31.40
C GLY A 234 2.87 18.79 30.33
N GLN A 235 3.33 17.63 29.84
CA GLN A 235 4.29 17.53 28.76
C GLN A 235 3.57 17.42 27.42
N VAL A 236 3.92 18.30 26.48
CA VAL A 236 3.37 18.32 25.12
C VAL A 236 4.19 17.42 24.19
N GLU A 237 5.50 17.44 24.35
CA GLU A 237 6.45 16.70 23.52
C GLU A 237 6.26 15.18 23.71
N GLY A 238 5.99 14.48 22.60
CA GLY A 238 5.73 13.04 22.63
C GLY A 238 4.32 12.65 23.08
N ASN A 239 3.49 13.60 23.50
CA ASN A 239 2.10 13.33 23.86
C ASN A 239 1.25 13.06 22.60
N PRO A 240 0.67 11.85 22.46
CA PRO A 240 -0.08 11.47 21.25
C PRO A 240 -1.25 12.42 20.95
N VAL A 241 -1.92 12.96 21.95
CA VAL A 241 -3.05 13.89 21.74
C VAL A 241 -2.59 15.15 21.00
N PHE A 242 -1.41 15.68 21.32
CA PHE A 242 -0.85 16.84 20.62
C PHE A 242 -0.24 16.47 19.25
N ILE A 243 0.31 15.28 19.09
CA ILE A 243 0.75 14.76 17.78
C ILE A 243 -0.44 14.72 16.81
N TYR A 244 -1.61 14.29 17.27
CA TYR A 244 -2.82 14.26 16.45
C TYR A 244 -3.39 15.67 16.20
N HIS A 245 -3.30 16.58 17.16
CA HIS A 245 -3.64 17.98 16.93
C HIS A 245 -2.79 18.59 15.82
N ASP A 246 -1.48 18.36 15.86
CA ASP A 246 -0.55 18.86 14.84
C ASP A 246 -0.82 18.26 13.44
N ALA A 247 -1.34 17.04 13.39
CA ALA A 247 -1.59 16.33 12.14
C ALA A 247 -2.96 16.63 11.51
N PHE A 248 -3.99 16.86 12.33
CA PHE A 248 -5.39 16.87 11.87
C PHE A 248 -6.19 18.11 12.26
N ASN A 249 -5.69 18.97 13.15
CA ASN A 249 -6.39 20.20 13.52
C ASN A 249 -5.94 21.35 12.62
N ALA A 250 -6.85 21.86 11.80
CA ALA A 250 -6.58 22.96 10.88
C ALA A 250 -6.42 24.33 11.59
N ASP A 251 -6.94 24.46 12.82
CA ASP A 251 -6.82 25.68 13.63
C ASP A 251 -5.50 25.69 14.39
N LEU A 252 -4.46 26.16 13.72
CA LEU A 252 -3.09 26.19 14.26
C LEU A 252 -2.98 27.13 15.48
N GLU A 253 -3.77 28.21 15.55
CA GLU A 253 -3.78 29.14 16.69
C GLU A 253 -4.34 28.43 17.93
N GLN A 254 -5.43 27.71 17.77
CA GLN A 254 -6.01 26.88 18.84
C GLN A 254 -5.02 25.82 19.34
N VAL A 255 -4.30 25.16 18.43
CA VAL A 255 -3.29 24.16 18.81
C VAL A 255 -2.16 24.79 19.64
N GLN A 256 -1.68 25.96 19.24
CA GLN A 256 -0.62 26.66 19.99
C GLN A 256 -1.11 27.14 21.36
N ASP A 257 -2.33 27.69 21.45
CA ASP A 257 -2.96 28.06 22.74
C ASP A 257 -3.07 26.85 23.67
N LEU A 258 -3.61 25.73 23.15
CA LEU A 258 -3.74 24.50 23.93
C LEU A 258 -2.39 24.01 24.46
N LYS A 259 -1.35 23.99 23.62
CA LYS A 259 0.00 23.60 24.03
C LYS A 259 0.56 24.52 25.12
N ALA A 260 0.41 25.83 24.96
CA ALA A 260 0.87 26.82 25.93
C ALA A 260 0.17 26.66 27.29
N ARG A 261 -1.16 26.54 27.29
CA ARG A 261 -1.99 26.34 28.49
C ARG A 261 -1.72 24.99 29.16
N TYR A 262 -1.49 23.94 28.37
CA TYR A 262 -1.19 22.60 28.88
C TYR A 262 0.12 22.56 29.65
N ARG A 263 1.18 23.19 29.11
CA ARG A 263 2.47 23.34 29.80
C ARG A 263 2.40 24.16 31.08
N GLN A 264 1.39 25.02 31.21
CA GLN A 264 1.16 25.88 32.40
C GLN A 264 0.16 25.28 33.40
N GLY A 265 -0.44 24.11 33.11
CA GLY A 265 -1.50 23.59 33.96
C GLY A 265 -2.80 24.42 33.93
N LYS A 266 -3.10 25.04 32.78
CA LYS A 266 -4.28 25.92 32.60
C LYS A 266 -5.36 25.32 31.70
N VAL A 267 -5.22 24.08 31.27
CA VAL A 267 -6.20 23.34 30.48
C VAL A 267 -6.21 21.87 30.87
N GLY A 268 -7.39 21.27 30.98
CA GLY A 268 -7.55 19.85 31.31
C GLY A 268 -7.46 18.94 30.09
N ASP A 269 -7.12 17.66 30.29
CA ASP A 269 -7.03 16.66 29.22
C ASP A 269 -8.37 16.46 28.50
N VAL A 270 -9.48 16.56 29.23
CA VAL A 270 -10.82 16.46 28.65
C VAL A 270 -11.08 17.56 27.62
N GLU A 271 -10.75 18.83 27.93
CA GLU A 271 -10.90 19.94 26.98
C GLU A 271 -10.04 19.73 25.73
N VAL A 272 -8.78 19.33 25.92
CA VAL A 272 -7.85 19.08 24.80
C VAL A 272 -8.37 17.94 23.91
N LYS A 273 -8.83 16.82 24.50
CA LYS A 273 -9.38 15.69 23.77
C LYS A 273 -10.70 16.02 23.05
N LEU A 274 -11.60 16.79 23.67
CA LEU A 274 -12.84 17.21 22.99
C LEU A 274 -12.56 18.06 21.75
N LYS A 275 -11.59 18.98 21.82
CA LYS A 275 -11.18 19.78 20.67
C LYS A 275 -10.51 18.92 19.60
N LEU A 276 -9.71 17.93 20.00
CA LEU A 276 -9.12 16.96 19.07
C LEU A 276 -10.20 16.11 18.38
N ALA A 277 -11.16 15.59 19.13
CA ALA A 277 -12.25 14.78 18.57
C ALA A 277 -13.03 15.56 17.51
N ARG A 278 -13.33 16.84 17.78
CA ARG A 278 -13.95 17.72 16.81
C ARG A 278 -13.08 17.90 15.57
N ALA A 279 -11.80 18.22 15.73
CA ALA A 279 -10.87 18.42 14.61
C ALA A 279 -10.74 17.18 13.72
N ILE A 280 -10.66 15.97 14.32
CA ILE A 280 -10.63 14.71 13.56
C ILE A 280 -11.96 14.47 12.85
N ASN A 281 -13.10 14.78 13.49
CA ASN A 281 -14.41 14.63 12.85
C ASN A 281 -14.57 15.58 11.66
N ASP A 282 -14.17 16.84 11.81
CA ASP A 282 -14.17 17.84 10.74
C ASP A 282 -13.25 17.41 9.58
N PHE A 283 -12.09 16.84 9.90
CA PHE A 283 -11.15 16.26 8.91
C PHE A 283 -11.76 15.06 8.16
N LEU A 284 -12.45 14.16 8.86
CA LEU A 284 -13.04 12.95 8.28
C LEU A 284 -14.39 13.21 7.58
N ALA A 285 -15.08 14.31 7.86
CA ALA A 285 -16.40 14.59 7.30
C ALA A 285 -16.43 14.51 5.76
N PRO A 286 -15.55 15.19 5.00
CA PRO A 286 -15.57 15.09 3.54
C PRO A 286 -15.23 13.69 3.02
N MET A 287 -14.48 12.88 3.78
CA MET A 287 -14.21 11.49 3.42
C MET A 287 -15.44 10.62 3.60
N ARG A 288 -16.18 10.82 4.70
CA ARG A 288 -17.45 10.12 4.96
C ARG A 288 -18.50 10.45 3.89
N GLU A 289 -18.61 11.70 3.48
CA GLU A 289 -19.53 12.13 2.42
C GLU A 289 -19.20 11.45 1.09
N ARG A 290 -17.92 11.47 0.68
CA ARG A 290 -17.48 10.75 -0.53
C ARG A 290 -17.76 9.26 -0.43
N ARG A 291 -17.46 8.63 0.71
CA ARG A 291 -17.72 7.21 0.93
C ARG A 291 -19.19 6.87 0.76
N ILE A 292 -20.09 7.61 1.40
CA ILE A 292 -21.54 7.44 1.26
C ILE A 292 -21.97 7.58 -0.20
N SER A 293 -21.42 8.54 -0.93
CA SER A 293 -21.71 8.76 -2.36
C SER A 293 -21.33 7.55 -3.22
N TYR A 294 -20.21 6.87 -2.92
CA TYR A 294 -19.81 5.66 -3.63
C TYR A 294 -20.64 4.45 -3.21
N GLU A 295 -20.94 4.29 -1.93
CA GLU A 295 -21.75 3.19 -1.39
C GLU A 295 -23.21 3.25 -1.88
N ALA A 296 -23.73 4.45 -2.15
CA ALA A 296 -25.08 4.65 -2.70
C ALA A 296 -25.23 4.20 -4.17
N ARG A 297 -24.13 3.87 -4.87
CA ARG A 297 -24.11 3.42 -6.26
C ARG A 297 -23.68 1.96 -6.33
N PRO A 298 -24.62 0.99 -6.28
CA PRO A 298 -24.30 -0.43 -6.35
C PRO A 298 -23.52 -0.76 -7.64
N GLY A 299 -22.47 -1.54 -7.51
CA GLY A 299 -21.60 -1.96 -8.62
C GLY A 299 -20.48 -0.99 -8.99
N LEU A 300 -20.60 0.32 -8.71
CA LEU A 300 -19.61 1.31 -9.15
C LEU A 300 -18.18 1.01 -8.66
N VAL A 301 -18.02 0.57 -7.41
CA VAL A 301 -16.69 0.22 -6.88
C VAL A 301 -16.13 -1.02 -7.59
N ASP A 302 -16.98 -1.98 -7.90
CA ASP A 302 -16.59 -3.19 -8.63
C ASP A 302 -16.21 -2.84 -10.09
N ASP A 303 -16.95 -1.93 -10.73
CA ASP A 303 -16.64 -1.43 -12.08
C ASP A 303 -15.28 -0.70 -12.10
N ILE A 304 -14.99 0.14 -11.11
CA ILE A 304 -13.69 0.83 -10.96
C ILE A 304 -12.55 -0.19 -10.84
N ILE A 305 -12.73 -1.23 -10.03
CA ILE A 305 -11.73 -2.29 -9.87
C ILE A 305 -11.52 -3.05 -11.18
N VAL A 306 -12.60 -3.41 -11.87
CA VAL A 306 -12.54 -4.15 -13.13
C VAL A 306 -11.86 -3.31 -14.21
N GLU A 307 -12.25 -2.05 -14.37
CA GLU A 307 -11.68 -1.18 -15.40
C GLU A 307 -10.20 -0.85 -15.15
N GLY A 308 -9.85 -0.51 -13.91
CA GLY A 308 -8.44 -0.29 -13.53
C GLY A 308 -7.58 -1.54 -13.73
N THR A 309 -8.13 -2.73 -13.41
CA THR A 309 -7.44 -4.01 -13.64
C THR A 309 -7.27 -4.28 -15.13
N ARG A 310 -8.29 -4.01 -15.95
CA ARG A 310 -8.22 -4.15 -17.42
C ARG A 310 -7.16 -3.22 -18.01
N ARG A 311 -7.10 -1.94 -17.54
CA ARG A 311 -6.06 -1.00 -17.95
C ARG A 311 -4.66 -1.53 -17.62
N MET A 312 -4.46 -2.03 -16.39
CA MET A 312 -3.19 -2.61 -15.98
C MET A 312 -2.84 -3.88 -16.80
N GLN A 313 -3.81 -4.73 -17.11
CA GLN A 313 -3.59 -5.91 -17.98
C GLN A 313 -3.12 -5.50 -19.39
N GLY A 314 -3.61 -4.39 -19.92
CA GLY A 314 -3.12 -3.82 -21.19
C GLY A 314 -1.64 -3.44 -21.10
N VAL A 315 -1.28 -2.64 -20.08
CA VAL A 315 0.10 -2.21 -19.82
C VAL A 315 1.02 -3.42 -19.57
N ALA A 316 0.55 -4.40 -18.80
CA ALA A 316 1.30 -5.63 -18.53
C ALA A 316 1.60 -6.43 -19.80
N ARG A 317 0.61 -6.54 -20.69
CA ARG A 317 0.80 -7.22 -21.99
C ARG A 317 1.90 -6.56 -22.80
N ASP A 318 1.83 -5.24 -22.97
CA ASP A 318 2.85 -4.50 -23.73
C ASP A 318 4.25 -4.65 -23.13
N THR A 319 4.34 -4.69 -21.80
CA THR A 319 5.62 -4.91 -21.11
C THR A 319 6.14 -6.32 -21.30
N MET A 320 5.26 -7.32 -21.15
CA MET A 320 5.66 -8.74 -21.35
C MET A 320 6.06 -9.03 -22.80
N GLU A 321 5.43 -8.36 -23.76
CA GLU A 321 5.85 -8.41 -25.15
C GLU A 321 7.32 -7.97 -25.31
N ASN A 322 7.67 -6.80 -24.77
CA ASN A 322 9.07 -6.33 -24.80
C ASN A 322 10.01 -7.29 -24.04
N VAL A 323 9.56 -7.91 -22.95
CA VAL A 323 10.36 -8.88 -22.20
C VAL A 323 10.65 -10.15 -23.02
N TYR A 324 9.63 -10.72 -23.67
CA TYR A 324 9.78 -11.90 -24.50
C TYR A 324 10.67 -11.64 -25.71
N ASP A 325 10.50 -10.48 -26.36
CA ASP A 325 11.32 -10.08 -27.50
C ASP A 325 12.79 -9.90 -27.09
N ALA A 326 13.06 -9.20 -25.98
CA ALA A 326 14.41 -9.00 -25.45
C ALA A 326 15.11 -10.31 -25.07
N MET A 327 14.36 -11.28 -24.55
CA MET A 327 14.90 -12.58 -24.14
C MET A 327 14.99 -13.59 -25.29
N GLY A 328 14.38 -13.28 -26.44
CA GLY A 328 14.27 -14.23 -27.56
C GLY A 328 13.38 -15.45 -27.25
N LEU A 329 12.41 -15.28 -26.35
CA LEU A 329 11.48 -16.34 -25.97
C LEU A 329 10.22 -16.32 -26.86
N TYR A 330 9.58 -17.49 -27.04
CA TYR A 330 8.30 -17.58 -27.73
C TYR A 330 7.18 -16.99 -26.86
N GLY A 331 6.91 -15.71 -27.04
CA GLY A 331 5.77 -15.04 -26.41
C GLY A 331 4.44 -15.36 -27.12
N PRO A 332 3.30 -15.08 -26.49
CA PRO A 332 1.96 -15.31 -27.06
C PRO A 332 1.75 -14.66 -28.43
N GLN A 333 2.47 -13.58 -28.74
CA GLN A 333 2.40 -12.86 -30.03
C GLN A 333 3.08 -13.61 -31.14
N MET A 334 4.28 -14.17 -30.93
CA MET A 334 4.97 -14.98 -31.95
C MET A 334 4.11 -16.17 -32.38
N LEU A 335 3.41 -16.79 -31.42
CA LEU A 335 2.48 -17.88 -31.70
C LEU A 335 1.24 -17.42 -32.52
N ARG A 336 0.79 -16.18 -32.34
CA ARG A 336 -0.32 -15.59 -33.12
C ARG A 336 0.12 -15.16 -34.50
N ALA A 337 1.31 -14.60 -34.66
CA ALA A 337 1.85 -14.11 -35.93
C ALA A 337 2.14 -15.25 -36.91
N HIS A 338 2.60 -16.39 -36.43
CA HIS A 338 3.04 -17.50 -37.26
C HIS A 338 1.90 -18.43 -37.69
N LYS A 339 0.60 -18.17 -37.29
CA LYS A 339 -0.52 -19.05 -37.65
C LYS A 339 -0.06 -20.51 -37.78
N LEU A 340 0.56 -21.04 -36.72
CA LEU A 340 0.87 -22.46 -36.70
C LEU A 340 -0.49 -23.18 -36.74
N PRO A 341 -0.81 -23.86 -37.83
CA PRO A 341 -1.98 -24.74 -37.79
C PRO A 341 -1.62 -25.77 -36.73
N LEU A 342 -2.44 -25.89 -35.71
CA LEU A 342 -2.44 -27.04 -34.82
C LEU A 342 -2.90 -28.24 -35.65
N SER A 343 -2.08 -28.66 -36.59
CA SER A 343 -2.19 -29.92 -37.27
C SER A 343 -1.84 -31.01 -36.29
N SER A 344 -2.80 -31.79 -35.91
CA SER A 344 -2.68 -32.96 -35.06
C SER A 344 -1.88 -34.13 -35.69
N ALA A 345 -1.05 -33.86 -36.69
CA ALA A 345 -0.28 -34.83 -37.39
C ALA A 345 1.14 -34.26 -37.61
N GLU A 346 2.05 -34.59 -36.74
CA GLU A 346 3.50 -34.68 -36.85
C GLU A 346 4.20 -34.25 -35.55
N LEU A 347 3.94 -35.03 -34.49
CA LEU A 347 4.92 -35.14 -33.41
C LEU A 347 5.93 -36.22 -33.83
N PRO A 348 7.20 -35.91 -34.10
CA PRO A 348 8.19 -36.93 -34.24
C PRO A 348 8.30 -37.68 -32.92
N SER A 349 8.22 -38.99 -32.98
CA SER A 349 8.41 -39.89 -31.84
C SER A 349 9.79 -39.62 -31.22
N LEU A 350 9.80 -38.93 -30.07
CA LEU A 350 11.00 -38.86 -29.23
C LEU A 350 11.19 -40.23 -28.61
N THR A 351 12.04 -41.05 -29.24
CA THR A 351 12.64 -42.22 -28.61
C THR A 351 13.63 -41.75 -27.56
N TYR A 352 13.27 -41.99 -26.31
CA TYR A 352 14.20 -41.83 -25.20
C TYR A 352 15.31 -42.88 -25.32
N CYS A 353 16.56 -42.46 -25.41
CA CYS A 353 17.76 -43.24 -25.01
C CYS A 353 18.17 -42.78 -23.61
#